data_cffcffc2a1a45f30503166436a24cb11
#
_entry.id   cffcffc2a1a45f30503166436a24cb11
#
_cell.length_a   1.000
_cell.length_b   1.000
_cell.length_c   1.000
_cell.angle_alpha   90.00
_cell.angle_beta   90.00
_cell.angle_gamma   90.00
#
_symmetry.space_group_name_H-M   'P 1'
#
loop_
_entity.id
_entity.type
_entity.pdbx_description
1 polymer ?
#
loop_
_entity_poly.entity_id
_entity_poly.type
_entity_poly.pdbx_seq_one_letter_code
_entity_poly.pdbx_strand_id
1 'polypeptide(L)'
;VAGDMICNWTFPIKNNRKYFIEYRYLQPTTTATARYQTDDNSVTLIANGVTATFNKANGNLVEVKNGSKIIPLSDGPLPVGMKMLFCSANLKMQGDTAIYTVKYKGAADSIVWRMAPDGLLGMDALVLNYRAKNKFDGVYFDRPVLNFGFSFSFPEKNISGMRWLGKGPYRVWKNRIEGTNYGIWQKDYNNTVTGEYYHQLIYPEFKGYHADLYWATLQSKTTPMTVYSETDGIFFRVFTPEEQRDRESRGISVKEYPAGDLSFLFEIPAVNSQGTGGEASYIKINKG
;
A
#
# COMPACT_ATOMS: atom_id res chain seq x y z
N VAL A 1 -26.26 -11.14 29.71
CA VAL A 1 -25.98 -11.56 31.09
C VAL A 1 -25.14 -10.51 31.74
N ALA A 2 -25.32 -10.24 33.05
CA ALA A 2 -24.46 -9.29 33.77
C ALA A 2 -23.01 -9.80 33.74
N GLY A 3 -22.08 -8.96 33.23
CA GLY A 3 -20.67 -9.32 33.05
C GLY A 3 -20.29 -9.60 31.59
N ASP A 4 -21.21 -9.64 30.66
CA ASP A 4 -20.89 -9.77 29.25
C ASP A 4 -20.24 -8.47 28.73
N MET A 5 -19.16 -8.62 28.01
CA MET A 5 -18.49 -7.49 27.38
C MET A 5 -19.33 -6.99 26.21
N ILE A 6 -19.84 -5.77 26.31
CA ILE A 6 -20.67 -5.16 25.26
C ILE A 6 -19.77 -4.61 24.14
N CYS A 7 -18.64 -4.00 24.49
CA CYS A 7 -17.65 -3.51 23.56
C CYS A 7 -16.30 -3.27 24.25
N ASN A 8 -15.25 -3.23 23.47
CA ASN A 8 -13.95 -2.77 23.92
C ASN A 8 -13.33 -1.84 22.88
N TRP A 9 -12.45 -0.97 23.33
CA TRP A 9 -11.67 -0.10 22.46
C TRP A 9 -10.20 -0.20 22.81
N THR A 10 -9.35 -0.16 21.81
CA THR A 10 -7.91 -0.09 21.96
C THR A 10 -7.39 1.22 21.42
N PHE A 11 -6.61 1.93 22.22
CA PHE A 11 -5.97 3.18 21.85
C PHE A 11 -4.46 3.05 22.02
N PRO A 12 -3.65 3.48 21.04
CA PRO A 12 -2.22 3.56 21.24
C PRO A 12 -1.93 4.65 22.30
N ILE A 13 -1.21 4.31 23.35
CA ILE A 13 -0.80 5.25 24.40
C ILE A 13 0.25 6.23 23.87
N LYS A 14 1.05 5.79 22.88
CA LYS A 14 2.05 6.58 22.19
C LYS A 14 2.07 6.20 20.71
N ASN A 15 2.40 7.16 19.85
CA ASN A 15 2.71 6.84 18.47
C ASN A 15 4.03 6.06 18.43
N ASN A 16 3.94 4.75 18.21
CA ASN A 16 5.07 3.85 18.25
C ASN A 16 5.85 3.78 16.92
N ARG A 17 5.40 4.47 15.85
CA ARG A 17 6.11 4.45 14.56
C ARG A 17 7.55 4.91 14.69
N LYS A 18 7.77 5.96 15.49
CA LYS A 18 9.10 6.46 15.80
C LYS A 18 10.00 5.39 16.41
N TYR A 19 9.46 4.51 17.28
CA TYR A 19 10.24 3.43 17.87
C TYR A 19 10.64 2.35 16.88
N PHE A 20 9.81 2.05 15.90
CA PHE A 20 10.19 1.11 14.83
C PHE A 20 11.34 1.67 14.00
N ILE A 21 11.26 2.96 13.68
CA ILE A 21 12.32 3.67 12.96
C ILE A 21 13.59 3.68 13.82
N GLU A 22 13.48 4.08 15.08
CA GLU A 22 14.62 4.13 16.01
C GLU A 22 15.20 2.73 16.27
N TYR A 23 14.38 1.73 16.50
CA TYR A 23 14.82 0.34 16.69
C TYR A 23 15.61 -0.17 15.48
N ARG A 24 15.21 0.19 14.29
CA ARG A 24 15.92 -0.13 13.06
C ARG A 24 17.31 0.49 13.03
N TYR A 25 17.45 1.73 13.49
CA TYR A 25 18.76 2.41 13.57
C TYR A 25 19.64 1.88 14.70
N LEU A 26 19.07 1.17 15.66
CA LEU A 26 19.82 0.52 16.74
C LEU A 26 20.34 -0.88 16.37
N GLN A 27 19.96 -1.42 15.22
CA GLN A 27 20.51 -2.69 14.74
C GLN A 27 21.99 -2.50 14.36
N PRO A 28 22.83 -3.54 14.55
CA PRO A 28 24.24 -3.45 14.20
C PRO A 28 24.39 -2.97 12.77
N THR A 29 25.07 -1.87 12.59
CA THR A 29 25.41 -1.36 11.26
C THR A 29 26.25 -2.41 10.55
N THR A 30 25.77 -2.85 9.41
CA THR A 30 26.59 -3.69 8.54
C THR A 30 27.74 -2.83 8.03
N THR A 31 28.92 -3.41 7.86
CA THR A 31 30.04 -2.74 7.19
C THR A 31 29.85 -2.70 5.67
N ALA A 32 28.73 -3.24 5.19
CA ALA A 32 28.39 -3.27 3.79
C ALA A 32 27.88 -1.89 3.34
N THR A 33 28.28 -1.48 2.17
CA THR A 33 27.77 -0.29 1.48
C THR A 33 26.78 -0.74 0.42
N ALA A 34 25.65 -0.07 0.33
CA ALA A 34 24.74 -0.28 -0.78
C ALA A 34 25.41 0.14 -2.09
N ARG A 35 25.00 -0.43 -3.18
CA ARG A 35 25.50 -0.11 -4.52
C ARG A 35 24.37 -0.18 -5.52
N TYR A 36 24.62 0.30 -6.71
CA TYR A 36 23.71 0.16 -7.83
C TYR A 36 24.41 -0.29 -9.10
N GLN A 37 23.65 -0.87 -9.99
CA GLN A 37 24.04 -1.22 -11.34
C GLN A 37 22.99 -0.72 -12.31
N THR A 38 23.39 -0.46 -13.55
CA THR A 38 22.45 -0.01 -14.58
C THR A 38 22.87 -0.62 -15.92
N ASP A 39 21.87 -1.07 -16.66
CA ASP A 39 22.00 -1.49 -18.05
C ASP A 39 21.06 -0.62 -18.93
N ASP A 40 20.83 -1.00 -20.17
CA ASP A 40 20.00 -0.23 -21.10
C ASP A 40 18.53 -0.13 -20.64
N ASN A 41 18.00 -1.14 -19.98
CA ASN A 41 16.58 -1.28 -19.65
C ASN A 41 16.28 -1.20 -18.17
N SER A 42 17.29 -1.39 -17.31
CA SER A 42 17.06 -1.51 -15.89
C SER A 42 18.04 -0.71 -15.01
N VAL A 43 17.58 -0.46 -13.79
CA VAL A 43 18.39 -0.01 -12.64
C VAL A 43 18.22 -1.05 -11.55
N THR A 44 19.31 -1.51 -10.95
CA THR A 44 19.30 -2.45 -9.84
C THR A 44 19.97 -1.85 -8.63
N LEU A 45 19.28 -1.75 -7.51
CA LEU A 45 19.84 -1.40 -6.21
C LEU A 45 20.20 -2.67 -5.45
N ILE A 46 21.36 -2.68 -4.77
CA ILE A 46 21.93 -3.90 -4.18
C ILE A 46 22.50 -3.58 -2.80
N ALA A 47 22.11 -4.33 -1.78
CA ALA A 47 22.75 -4.33 -0.46
C ALA A 47 22.46 -5.62 0.29
N ASN A 48 23.40 -6.10 1.06
CA ASN A 48 23.26 -7.22 2.00
C ASN A 48 22.49 -8.44 1.44
N GLY A 49 22.80 -8.84 0.20
CA GLY A 49 22.13 -9.96 -0.48
C GLY A 49 20.76 -9.64 -1.06
N VAL A 50 20.24 -8.43 -0.82
CA VAL A 50 18.99 -7.97 -1.43
C VAL A 50 19.28 -7.23 -2.73
N THR A 51 18.49 -7.52 -3.76
CA THR A 51 18.48 -6.78 -5.02
C THR A 51 17.07 -6.32 -5.34
N ALA A 52 16.97 -5.07 -5.80
CA ALA A 52 15.71 -4.48 -6.26
C ALA A 52 15.93 -3.92 -7.67
N THR A 53 15.22 -4.46 -8.65
CA THR A 53 15.36 -4.12 -10.06
C THR A 53 14.19 -3.29 -10.55
N PHE A 54 14.49 -2.18 -11.20
CA PHE A 54 13.53 -1.20 -11.69
C PHE A 54 13.60 -1.11 -13.21
N ASN A 55 12.45 -0.98 -13.85
CA ASN A 55 12.33 -0.70 -15.27
C ASN A 55 12.61 0.78 -15.54
N LYS A 56 13.57 1.09 -16.41
CA LYS A 56 13.93 2.47 -16.76
C LYS A 56 12.84 3.23 -17.53
N ALA A 57 12.00 2.53 -18.24
CA ALA A 57 10.98 3.19 -19.09
C ALA A 57 9.87 3.86 -18.25
N ASN A 58 9.61 3.33 -17.03
CA ASN A 58 8.53 3.83 -16.19
C ASN A 58 8.92 4.05 -14.72
N GLY A 59 10.11 3.59 -14.31
CA GLY A 59 10.59 3.68 -12.94
C GLY A 59 9.99 2.68 -11.97
N ASN A 60 9.23 1.70 -12.46
CA ASN A 60 8.58 0.70 -11.62
C ASN A 60 9.57 -0.36 -11.11
N LEU A 61 9.36 -0.79 -9.90
CA LEU A 61 10.00 -1.96 -9.30
C LEU A 61 9.40 -3.22 -9.95
N VAL A 62 10.24 -4.01 -10.59
CA VAL A 62 9.81 -5.20 -11.34
C VAL A 62 10.31 -6.52 -10.76
N GLU A 63 11.33 -6.47 -9.91
CA GLU A 63 11.84 -7.66 -9.25
C GLU A 63 12.49 -7.30 -7.92
N VAL A 64 12.27 -8.14 -6.90
CA VAL A 64 13.00 -8.10 -5.64
C VAL A 64 13.50 -9.50 -5.29
N LYS A 65 14.78 -9.61 -4.97
CA LYS A 65 15.42 -10.85 -4.52
C LYS A 65 16.09 -10.68 -3.18
N ASN A 66 16.12 -11.73 -2.40
CA ASN A 66 16.93 -11.87 -1.21
C ASN A 66 17.77 -13.15 -1.33
N GLY A 67 19.03 -13.02 -1.69
CA GLY A 67 19.87 -14.12 -2.14
C GLY A 67 19.27 -14.80 -3.38
N SER A 68 19.06 -16.10 -3.32
CA SER A 68 18.42 -16.87 -4.39
C SER A 68 16.89 -16.82 -4.37
N LYS A 69 16.28 -16.22 -3.35
CA LYS A 69 14.82 -16.20 -3.16
C LYS A 69 14.23 -14.99 -3.84
N ILE A 70 13.25 -15.21 -4.71
CA ILE A 70 12.48 -14.15 -5.37
C ILE A 70 11.26 -13.84 -4.53
N ILE A 71 11.07 -12.57 -4.20
CA ILE A 71 9.82 -12.05 -3.64
C ILE A 71 8.83 -11.94 -4.80
N PRO A 72 7.64 -12.50 -4.69
CA PRO A 72 6.71 -12.59 -5.82
C PRO A 72 6.00 -11.27 -6.16
N LEU A 73 6.64 -10.13 -5.93
CA LEU A 73 6.19 -8.81 -6.36
C LEU A 73 6.77 -8.55 -7.76
N SER A 74 5.93 -8.19 -8.72
CA SER A 74 6.33 -8.14 -10.14
C SER A 74 6.20 -6.79 -10.81
N ASP A 75 5.48 -5.83 -10.26
CA ASP A 75 5.33 -4.49 -10.81
C ASP A 75 4.82 -3.51 -9.74
N GLY A 76 5.16 -2.26 -9.87
CA GLY A 76 4.67 -1.16 -9.06
C GLY A 76 5.76 -0.13 -8.74
N PRO A 77 5.36 1.00 -8.15
CA PRO A 77 4.03 1.36 -7.69
C PRO A 77 3.09 1.75 -8.81
N LEU A 78 1.89 1.22 -8.81
CA LEU A 78 0.81 1.58 -9.72
C LEU A 78 -0.15 2.54 -8.99
N PRO A 79 -0.46 3.70 -9.56
CA PRO A 79 -1.34 4.65 -8.89
C PRO A 79 -2.77 4.14 -8.83
N VAL A 80 -3.42 4.32 -7.68
CA VAL A 80 -4.84 4.01 -7.48
C VAL A 80 -5.62 5.32 -7.50
N GLY A 81 -6.68 5.36 -8.30
CA GLY A 81 -7.58 6.51 -8.40
C GLY A 81 -7.11 7.67 -9.27
N MET A 82 -5.86 7.66 -9.71
CA MET A 82 -5.26 8.70 -10.56
C MET A 82 -4.26 8.10 -11.54
N LYS A 83 -3.94 8.86 -12.57
CA LYS A 83 -2.86 8.52 -13.51
C LYS A 83 -1.51 9.04 -13.03
N MET A 84 -0.46 8.37 -13.45
CA MET A 84 0.93 8.76 -13.21
C MET A 84 1.75 8.55 -14.48
N LEU A 85 2.49 9.58 -14.90
CA LEU A 85 3.34 9.51 -16.09
C LEU A 85 4.80 9.73 -15.70
N PHE A 86 5.64 8.84 -16.14
CA PHE A 86 7.08 8.97 -16.02
C PHE A 86 7.61 10.21 -16.74
N CYS A 87 8.52 10.93 -16.09
CA CYS A 87 9.17 12.11 -16.66
C CYS A 87 10.69 11.93 -16.78
N SER A 88 11.33 11.54 -15.69
CA SER A 88 12.78 11.35 -15.64
C SER A 88 13.16 10.56 -14.41
N ALA A 89 14.38 10.06 -14.38
CA ALA A 89 14.93 9.41 -13.20
C ALA A 89 16.38 9.85 -12.95
N ASN A 90 16.81 9.77 -11.70
CA ASN A 90 18.17 10.03 -11.27
C ASN A 90 18.63 8.98 -10.26
N LEU A 91 19.89 8.63 -10.33
CA LEU A 91 20.52 7.62 -9.51
C LEU A 91 21.76 8.20 -8.84
N LYS A 92 21.91 8.02 -7.53
CA LYS A 92 23.05 8.53 -6.79
C LYS A 92 23.34 7.70 -5.54
N MET A 93 24.54 7.82 -5.03
CA MET A 93 24.89 7.41 -3.66
C MET A 93 24.74 8.61 -2.71
N GLN A 94 24.26 8.34 -1.51
CA GLN A 94 24.25 9.30 -0.40
C GLN A 94 24.77 8.57 0.84
N GLY A 95 26.05 8.82 1.18
CA GLY A 95 26.75 7.97 2.12
C GLY A 95 26.74 6.51 1.64
N ASP A 96 26.37 5.61 2.52
CA ASP A 96 26.28 4.17 2.24
C ASP A 96 24.95 3.70 1.64
N THR A 97 24.04 4.63 1.31
CA THR A 97 22.71 4.36 0.78
C THR A 97 22.65 4.65 -0.72
N ALA A 98 22.12 3.71 -1.49
CA ALA A 98 21.82 3.92 -2.91
C ALA A 98 20.41 4.50 -3.08
N ILE A 99 20.30 5.59 -3.84
CA ILE A 99 19.05 6.32 -4.03
C ILE A 99 18.70 6.37 -5.52
N TYR A 100 17.51 5.90 -5.83
CA TYR A 100 16.89 6.01 -7.14
C TYR A 100 15.65 6.89 -7.03
N THR A 101 15.71 8.07 -7.66
CA THR A 101 14.60 9.04 -7.66
C THR A 101 13.95 9.07 -9.02
N VAL A 102 12.68 8.79 -9.06
CA VAL A 102 11.86 8.84 -10.28
C VAL A 102 10.90 10.00 -10.18
N LYS A 103 10.87 10.86 -11.18
CA LYS A 103 9.97 12.00 -11.30
C LYS A 103 8.79 11.64 -12.20
N TYR A 104 7.62 12.07 -11.77
CA TYR A 104 6.35 11.83 -12.46
C TYR A 104 5.53 13.10 -12.63
N LYS A 105 4.46 12.97 -13.40
CA LYS A 105 3.31 13.90 -13.41
C LYS A 105 2.05 13.10 -13.07
N GLY A 106 1.17 13.69 -12.26
CA GLY A 106 -0.10 13.06 -11.88
C GLY A 106 -0.15 12.65 -10.42
N ALA A 107 -0.32 11.37 -10.12
CA ALA A 107 -0.52 10.85 -8.77
C ALA A 107 0.64 11.13 -7.79
N ALA A 108 1.84 11.29 -8.31
CA ALA A 108 3.01 11.70 -7.53
C ALA A 108 3.87 12.67 -8.33
N ASP A 109 4.62 13.51 -7.63
CA ASP A 109 5.69 14.34 -8.23
C ASP A 109 6.98 13.56 -8.34
N SER A 110 7.27 12.76 -7.33
CA SER A 110 8.39 11.83 -7.35
C SER A 110 8.17 10.65 -6.42
N ILE A 111 8.83 9.56 -6.75
CA ILE A 111 9.01 8.41 -5.87
C ILE A 111 10.50 8.22 -5.67
N VAL A 112 10.90 8.16 -4.41
CA VAL A 112 12.30 8.01 -4.02
C VAL A 112 12.49 6.64 -3.38
N TRP A 113 13.26 5.83 -4.04
CA TRP A 113 13.68 4.53 -3.53
C TRP A 113 15.04 4.64 -2.85
N ARG A 114 15.16 4.02 -1.68
CA ARG A 114 16.40 3.99 -0.91
C ARG A 114 16.73 2.55 -0.55
N MET A 115 17.87 2.08 -1.00
CA MET A 115 18.45 0.83 -0.55
C MET A 115 19.46 1.14 0.55
N ALA A 116 19.11 0.82 1.78
CA ALA A 116 20.02 0.98 2.92
C ALA A 116 21.07 -0.15 2.97
N PRO A 117 22.21 0.05 3.65
CA PRO A 117 23.28 -0.94 3.75
C PRO A 117 22.85 -2.30 4.27
N ASP A 118 21.83 -2.35 5.14
CA ASP A 118 21.26 -3.57 5.72
C ASP A 118 20.37 -4.36 4.73
N GLY A 119 20.11 -3.81 3.53
CA GLY A 119 19.27 -4.40 2.51
C GLY A 119 17.80 -4.00 2.61
N LEU A 120 17.44 -3.07 3.50
CA LEU A 120 16.08 -2.55 3.55
C LEU A 120 15.81 -1.60 2.39
N LEU A 121 14.76 -1.86 1.64
CA LEU A 121 14.28 -1.02 0.56
C LEU A 121 13.16 -0.11 1.07
N GLY A 122 13.42 1.20 1.10
CA GLY A 122 12.42 2.23 1.42
C GLY A 122 11.82 2.86 0.17
N MET A 123 10.57 3.29 0.26
CA MET A 123 9.86 4.04 -0.76
C MET A 123 9.21 5.27 -0.15
N ASP A 124 9.53 6.46 -0.66
CA ASP A 124 8.83 7.69 -0.33
C ASP A 124 8.13 8.24 -1.56
N ALA A 125 6.85 8.45 -1.49
CA ALA A 125 6.07 9.11 -2.52
C ALA A 125 5.84 10.58 -2.12
N LEU A 126 6.33 11.50 -2.93
CA LEU A 126 6.13 12.93 -2.75
C LEU A 126 4.99 13.40 -3.66
N VAL A 127 3.98 14.00 -3.05
CA VAL A 127 2.75 14.44 -3.72
C VAL A 127 2.52 15.92 -3.42
N LEU A 128 3.36 16.80 -3.97
CA LEU A 128 3.28 18.25 -3.74
C LEU A 128 2.35 18.98 -4.71
N ASN A 129 2.34 18.55 -5.96
CA ASN A 129 1.66 19.25 -7.05
C ASN A 129 0.22 18.78 -7.30
N TYR A 130 -0.38 18.14 -6.32
CA TYR A 130 -1.82 17.83 -6.36
C TYR A 130 -2.69 19.05 -6.69
N ARG A 131 -2.13 20.20 -6.42
CA ARG A 131 -2.72 21.52 -6.63
C ARG A 131 -2.39 22.13 -7.99
N ALA A 132 -1.56 21.46 -8.76
CA ALA A 132 -1.22 21.98 -10.07
C ALA A 132 -2.51 22.08 -10.89
N LYS A 133 -2.84 23.28 -11.26
CA LYS A 133 -4.01 23.70 -12.05
C LYS A 133 -4.07 23.06 -13.44
N ASN A 134 -3.28 22.04 -13.69
CA ASN A 134 -3.04 21.53 -15.01
C ASN A 134 -3.96 20.36 -15.31
N LYS A 135 -4.61 20.47 -16.45
CA LYS A 135 -5.22 19.32 -17.10
C LYS A 135 -4.14 18.27 -17.32
N PHE A 136 -4.32 17.11 -16.71
CA PHE A 136 -3.53 15.97 -17.04
C PHE A 136 -4.43 15.03 -17.85
N ASP A 137 -4.10 14.83 -19.10
CA ASP A 137 -4.85 13.93 -20.00
C ASP A 137 -6.38 14.17 -19.97
N GLY A 138 -6.77 15.46 -19.96
CA GLY A 138 -8.18 15.86 -19.90
C GLY A 138 -8.87 15.73 -18.54
N VAL A 139 -8.18 15.25 -17.52
CA VAL A 139 -8.69 15.10 -16.15
C VAL A 139 -8.31 16.34 -15.34
N TYR A 140 -9.29 16.95 -14.71
CA TYR A 140 -9.06 18.03 -13.76
C TYR A 140 -8.77 17.45 -12.38
N PHE A 141 -7.70 17.89 -11.72
CA PHE A 141 -7.34 17.49 -10.36
C PHE A 141 -8.28 18.04 -9.26
N ASP A 142 -9.19 18.91 -9.59
CA ASP A 142 -10.24 19.39 -8.70
C ASP A 142 -11.44 18.45 -8.60
N ARG A 143 -11.44 17.36 -9.38
CA ARG A 143 -12.46 16.32 -9.25
C ARG A 143 -12.21 15.47 -8.03
N PRO A 144 -13.29 15.05 -7.36
CA PRO A 144 -13.17 14.15 -6.23
C PRO A 144 -12.48 12.85 -6.64
N VAL A 145 -11.47 12.47 -5.88
CA VAL A 145 -10.77 11.20 -6.01
C VAL A 145 -11.43 10.19 -5.07
N LEU A 146 -11.83 9.06 -5.60
CA LEU A 146 -12.54 8.06 -4.80
C LEU A 146 -11.60 7.28 -3.89
N ASN A 147 -10.38 7.01 -4.36
CA ASN A 147 -9.33 6.38 -3.60
C ASN A 147 -8.00 6.97 -4.04
N PHE A 148 -7.04 7.01 -3.14
CA PHE A 148 -5.70 7.47 -3.45
C PHE A 148 -4.66 6.60 -2.76
N GLY A 149 -3.67 6.14 -3.51
CA GLY A 149 -2.59 5.33 -3.01
C GLY A 149 -1.81 4.65 -4.12
N PHE A 150 -1.07 3.63 -3.74
CA PHE A 150 -0.27 2.84 -4.65
C PHE A 150 -0.52 1.36 -4.45
N SER A 151 -0.50 0.63 -5.54
CA SER A 151 -0.58 -0.82 -5.54
C SER A 151 0.67 -1.44 -6.18
N PHE A 152 0.88 -2.71 -5.87
CA PHE A 152 1.96 -3.52 -6.41
C PHE A 152 1.39 -4.85 -6.88
N SER A 153 1.73 -5.24 -8.08
CA SER A 153 1.28 -6.52 -8.63
C SER A 153 1.90 -7.68 -7.87
N PHE A 154 1.04 -8.54 -7.36
CA PHE A 154 1.43 -9.68 -6.54
C PHE A 154 0.59 -10.91 -6.91
N PRO A 155 1.19 -12.03 -7.35
CA PRO A 155 0.42 -13.19 -7.76
C PRO A 155 -0.33 -13.83 -6.58
N GLU A 156 -1.64 -13.67 -6.55
CA GLU A 156 -2.52 -14.15 -5.48
C GLU A 156 -2.33 -15.64 -5.16
N LYS A 157 -2.09 -16.47 -6.17
CA LYS A 157 -1.86 -17.92 -6.03
C LYS A 157 -0.68 -18.31 -5.14
N ASN A 158 0.25 -17.38 -4.93
CA ASN A 158 1.43 -17.60 -4.10
C ASN A 158 1.19 -17.28 -2.63
N ILE A 159 0.10 -16.63 -2.28
CA ILE A 159 -0.18 -16.20 -0.92
C ILE A 159 -0.78 -17.35 -0.11
N SER A 160 -0.26 -17.54 1.08
CA SER A 160 -0.76 -18.52 2.06
C SER A 160 -1.41 -17.88 3.28
N GLY A 161 -1.13 -16.61 3.56
CA GLY A 161 -1.68 -15.90 4.70
C GLY A 161 -1.15 -14.49 4.84
N MET A 162 -1.58 -13.84 5.90
CA MET A 162 -1.14 -12.49 6.23
C MET A 162 -1.11 -12.31 7.75
N ARG A 163 -0.11 -11.57 8.22
CA ARG A 163 -0.01 -11.10 9.60
C ARG A 163 0.26 -9.60 9.61
N TRP A 164 -0.43 -8.84 10.47
CA TRP A 164 -0.22 -7.38 10.50
C TRP A 164 -0.42 -6.81 11.90
N LEU A 165 0.19 -5.66 12.13
CA LEU A 165 -0.10 -4.76 13.25
C LEU A 165 -0.84 -3.54 12.72
N GLY A 166 -2.06 -3.36 13.19
CA GLY A 166 -2.96 -2.31 12.79
C GLY A 166 -4.37 -2.55 13.29
N LYS A 167 -5.34 -1.82 12.82
CA LYS A 167 -6.74 -2.08 13.10
C LYS A 167 -7.25 -3.29 12.33
N GLY A 168 -7.96 -4.14 13.04
CA GLY A 168 -8.53 -5.38 12.54
C GLY A 168 -9.41 -6.04 13.61
N PRO A 169 -9.69 -7.33 13.49
CA PRO A 169 -9.38 -8.25 12.38
C PRO A 169 -10.29 -8.04 11.18
N TYR A 170 -11.31 -7.20 11.33
CA TYR A 170 -12.36 -6.95 10.36
C TYR A 170 -11.96 -5.88 9.35
N ARG A 171 -12.67 -5.85 8.22
CA ARG A 171 -12.59 -4.77 7.25
C ARG A 171 -12.96 -3.44 7.89
N VAL A 172 -12.14 -2.44 7.63
CA VAL A 172 -12.34 -1.08 8.12
C VAL A 172 -12.71 -0.17 6.96
N TRP A 173 -13.80 0.58 7.12
CA TRP A 173 -14.15 1.66 6.23
C TRP A 173 -14.00 3.00 6.96
N LYS A 174 -13.78 4.08 6.23
CA LYS A 174 -13.60 5.42 6.84
C LYS A 174 -14.74 5.82 7.78
N ASN A 175 -15.97 5.43 7.48
CA ASN A 175 -17.16 5.68 8.29
C ASN A 175 -17.58 4.49 9.16
N ARG A 176 -16.82 3.41 9.19
CA ARG A 176 -17.09 2.20 9.98
C ARG A 176 -15.81 1.69 10.60
N ILE A 177 -15.30 2.47 11.53
CA ILE A 177 -14.07 2.14 12.27
C ILE A 177 -14.43 1.41 13.57
N GLU A 178 -15.66 1.53 14.02
CA GLU A 178 -16.15 0.90 15.25
C GLU A 178 -16.17 -0.62 15.12
N GLY A 179 -15.87 -1.30 16.22
CA GLY A 179 -15.77 -2.76 16.26
C GLY A 179 -14.42 -3.32 15.80
N THR A 180 -13.48 -2.47 15.42
CA THR A 180 -12.10 -2.87 15.13
C THR A 180 -11.17 -2.45 16.25
N ASN A 181 -10.22 -3.31 16.58
CA ASN A 181 -9.25 -3.08 17.63
C ASN A 181 -7.83 -3.01 17.06
N TYR A 182 -6.99 -2.29 17.77
CA TYR A 182 -5.57 -2.27 17.52
C TYR A 182 -4.93 -3.55 18.04
N GLY A 183 -4.20 -4.25 17.17
CA GLY A 183 -3.58 -5.51 17.59
C GLY A 183 -2.71 -6.13 16.51
N ILE A 184 -2.09 -7.24 16.85
CA ILE A 184 -1.42 -8.12 15.89
C ILE A 184 -2.43 -9.18 15.48
N TRP A 185 -2.76 -9.18 14.21
CA TRP A 185 -3.74 -10.07 13.61
C TRP A 185 -3.03 -11.03 12.67
N GLN A 186 -3.58 -12.22 12.53
CA GLN A 186 -3.11 -13.21 11.58
C GLN A 186 -4.30 -13.91 10.93
N LYS A 187 -4.20 -14.16 9.64
CA LYS A 187 -5.20 -14.90 8.86
C LYS A 187 -4.51 -15.77 7.82
N ASP A 188 -5.03 -16.97 7.67
CA ASP A 188 -4.74 -17.80 6.52
C ASP A 188 -5.46 -17.24 5.28
N TYR A 189 -4.87 -17.47 4.13
CA TYR A 189 -5.50 -17.07 2.88
C TYR A 189 -6.88 -17.73 2.74
N ASN A 190 -7.86 -16.92 2.43
CA ASN A 190 -9.18 -17.37 2.00
C ASN A 190 -9.66 -16.48 0.85
N ASN A 191 -10.48 -17.02 -0.03
CA ASN A 191 -10.99 -16.30 -1.18
C ASN A 191 -12.31 -15.57 -0.88
N THR A 192 -12.45 -15.02 0.33
CA THR A 192 -13.62 -14.24 0.67
C THR A 192 -13.60 -12.91 -0.06
N VAL A 193 -14.68 -12.61 -0.71
CA VAL A 193 -14.85 -11.40 -1.51
C VAL A 193 -15.55 -10.36 -0.66
N THR A 194 -14.86 -9.25 -0.42
CA THR A 194 -15.47 -8.10 0.23
C THR A 194 -16.42 -7.41 -0.72
N GLY A 195 -17.67 -7.25 -0.33
CA GLY A 195 -18.66 -6.49 -1.08
C GLY A 195 -19.54 -7.30 -2.00
N GLU A 196 -19.36 -8.61 -2.09
CA GLU A 196 -20.42 -9.47 -2.56
C GLU A 196 -21.62 -9.37 -1.62
N TYR A 197 -22.71 -9.89 -1.96
CA TYR A 197 -23.97 -9.75 -1.24
C TYR A 197 -23.78 -9.67 0.27
N TYR A 198 -24.32 -8.64 0.91
CA TYR A 198 -24.18 -8.36 2.35
C TYR A 198 -24.55 -9.53 3.28
N HIS A 199 -25.35 -10.47 2.81
CA HIS A 199 -25.71 -11.69 3.53
C HIS A 199 -24.75 -12.86 3.30
N GLN A 200 -23.75 -12.68 2.45
CA GLN A 200 -22.68 -13.67 2.17
C GLN A 200 -21.31 -13.23 2.70
N LEU A 201 -21.28 -12.22 3.53
CA LEU A 201 -20.04 -11.79 4.18
C LEU A 201 -19.54 -12.89 5.09
N ILE A 202 -18.55 -13.61 4.62
CA ILE A 202 -17.82 -14.59 5.41
C ILE A 202 -16.77 -13.84 6.19
N TYR A 203 -16.86 -13.98 7.46
CA TYR A 203 -15.95 -13.33 8.38
C TYR A 203 -14.94 -14.34 8.96
N PRO A 204 -13.70 -13.93 9.13
CA PRO A 204 -13.00 -12.70 8.79
C PRO A 204 -12.54 -12.64 7.32
N GLU A 205 -12.67 -11.46 6.72
CA GLU A 205 -12.30 -11.23 5.32
C GLU A 205 -10.78 -11.11 5.17
N PHE A 206 -10.19 -11.92 4.29
CA PHE A 206 -8.75 -11.82 3.98
C PHE A 206 -8.44 -10.57 3.13
N LYS A 207 -9.28 -10.29 2.15
CA LYS A 207 -9.11 -9.21 1.17
C LYS A 207 -9.65 -7.85 1.63
N GLY A 208 -9.93 -7.70 2.93
CA GLY A 208 -10.50 -6.46 3.47
C GLY A 208 -9.51 -5.31 3.53
N TYR A 209 -10.04 -4.13 3.77
CA TYR A 209 -9.23 -2.97 4.12
C TYR A 209 -8.89 -3.03 5.60
N HIS A 210 -7.61 -2.84 5.94
CA HIS A 210 -7.13 -2.74 7.30
C HIS A 210 -6.54 -1.35 7.52
N ALA A 211 -6.90 -0.70 8.62
CA ALA A 211 -6.51 0.68 8.87
C ALA A 211 -5.32 0.79 9.82
N ASP A 212 -4.70 1.96 9.81
CA ASP A 212 -3.60 2.31 10.70
C ASP A 212 -2.49 1.25 10.71
N LEU A 213 -2.09 0.85 9.51
CA LEU A 213 -1.06 -0.15 9.33
C LEU A 213 0.29 0.33 9.86
N TYR A 214 0.92 -0.46 10.74
CA TYR A 214 2.32 -0.30 11.12
C TYR A 214 3.22 -1.20 10.29
N TRP A 215 2.87 -2.46 10.23
CA TRP A 215 3.54 -3.43 9.37
C TRP A 215 2.55 -4.53 8.96
N ALA A 216 2.84 -5.13 7.82
CA ALA A 216 2.17 -6.33 7.35
C ALA A 216 3.20 -7.28 6.74
N THR A 217 3.04 -8.55 7.05
CA THR A 217 3.79 -9.64 6.43
C THR A 217 2.83 -10.45 5.57
N LEU A 218 3.06 -10.46 4.27
CA LEU A 218 2.43 -11.40 3.37
C LEU A 218 3.18 -12.73 3.43
N GLN A 219 2.49 -13.75 3.88
CA GLN A 219 3.00 -15.11 3.92
C GLN A 219 2.85 -15.73 2.53
N SER A 220 3.93 -16.16 1.97
CA SER A 220 3.99 -16.76 0.64
C SER A 220 4.48 -18.21 0.74
N LYS A 221 4.08 -19.02 -0.22
CA LYS A 221 4.59 -20.39 -0.39
C LYS A 221 6.10 -20.43 -0.69
N THR A 222 6.66 -19.30 -1.10
CA THR A 222 8.09 -19.18 -1.43
C THR A 222 8.83 -18.28 -0.45
N THR A 223 8.65 -16.97 -0.56
CA THR A 223 9.36 -15.98 0.24
C THR A 223 8.37 -14.99 0.82
N PRO A 224 8.24 -14.90 2.13
CA PRO A 224 7.39 -13.89 2.76
C PRO A 224 7.96 -12.48 2.50
N MET A 225 7.06 -11.51 2.43
CA MET A 225 7.40 -10.09 2.32
C MET A 225 6.82 -9.33 3.51
N THR A 226 7.66 -8.57 4.17
CA THR A 226 7.21 -7.64 5.23
C THR A 226 7.36 -6.22 4.77
N VAL A 227 6.30 -5.44 4.93
CA VAL A 227 6.28 -4.00 4.68
C VAL A 227 6.00 -3.24 5.97
N TYR A 228 6.65 -2.11 6.14
CA TYR A 228 6.44 -1.19 7.25
C TYR A 228 5.91 0.13 6.71
N SER A 229 4.95 0.73 7.41
CA SER A 229 4.47 2.07 7.09
C SER A 229 5.06 3.07 8.08
N GLU A 230 5.80 4.05 7.58
CA GLU A 230 6.25 5.22 8.35
C GLU A 230 5.20 6.33 8.34
N THR A 231 4.21 6.24 7.49
CA THR A 231 3.11 7.20 7.39
C THR A 231 1.94 6.76 8.26
N ASP A 232 1.42 7.69 9.06
CA ASP A 232 0.22 7.46 9.87
C ASP A 232 -1.04 7.37 9.00
N GLY A 233 -2.02 6.62 9.49
CA GLY A 233 -3.34 6.52 8.87
C GLY A 233 -3.37 5.80 7.52
N ILE A 234 -2.33 5.02 7.19
CA ILE A 234 -2.33 4.20 5.98
C ILE A 234 -3.36 3.09 6.10
N PHE A 235 -4.21 2.99 5.09
CA PHE A 235 -5.05 1.85 4.85
C PHE A 235 -4.31 0.86 3.95
N PHE A 236 -4.48 -0.40 4.28
CA PHE A 236 -3.85 -1.50 3.59
C PHE A 236 -4.92 -2.47 3.08
N ARG A 237 -4.78 -2.89 1.84
CA ARG A 237 -5.64 -3.89 1.23
C ARG A 237 -4.82 -4.95 0.53
N VAL A 238 -5.18 -6.20 0.76
CA VAL A 238 -4.58 -7.33 0.06
C VAL A 238 -5.53 -7.74 -1.05
N PHE A 239 -5.08 -7.57 -2.28
CA PHE A 239 -5.78 -7.91 -3.52
C PHE A 239 -7.11 -7.20 -3.76
N THR A 240 -7.39 -7.00 -5.02
CA THR A 240 -8.70 -6.56 -5.49
C THR A 240 -9.65 -7.72 -5.39
N PRO A 241 -10.70 -7.64 -4.57
CA PRO A 241 -11.65 -8.74 -4.42
C PRO A 241 -12.52 -8.95 -5.64
N GLU A 242 -12.53 -8.04 -6.61
CA GLU A 242 -13.63 -7.93 -7.54
C GLU A 242 -13.14 -7.71 -8.96
N GLU A 243 -13.69 -8.49 -9.87
CA GLU A 243 -13.86 -8.05 -11.24
C GLU A 243 -14.77 -6.83 -11.25
N GLN A 244 -14.54 -5.88 -12.17
CA GLN A 244 -15.46 -4.77 -12.38
C GLN A 244 -16.87 -5.35 -12.58
N ARG A 245 -17.73 -5.15 -11.60
CA ARG A 245 -19.14 -5.45 -11.80
C ARG A 245 -19.79 -4.29 -12.53
N ASP A 246 -20.58 -4.61 -13.53
CA ASP A 246 -21.36 -3.64 -14.26
C ASP A 246 -22.09 -2.68 -13.33
N ARG A 247 -22.23 -1.44 -13.76
CA ARG A 247 -22.87 -0.33 -13.04
C ARG A 247 -24.28 -0.63 -12.49
N GLU A 248 -24.85 -1.75 -12.87
CA GLU A 248 -26.18 -2.19 -12.47
C GLU A 248 -26.26 -2.90 -11.12
N SER A 249 -25.15 -3.25 -10.50
CA SER A 249 -25.18 -3.82 -9.15
C SER A 249 -25.57 -2.72 -8.15
N ARG A 250 -26.82 -2.75 -7.75
CA ARG A 250 -27.48 -1.82 -6.86
C ARG A 250 -26.61 -1.43 -5.66
N GLY A 251 -25.93 -0.29 -5.76
CA GLY A 251 -25.36 0.41 -4.62
C GLY A 251 -23.99 -0.05 -4.10
N ILE A 252 -23.41 -1.09 -4.64
CA ILE A 252 -22.02 -1.43 -4.37
C ILE A 252 -21.21 -0.92 -5.55
N SER A 253 -20.81 0.35 -5.49
CA SER A 253 -19.90 0.89 -6.49
C SER A 253 -18.54 0.26 -6.28
N VAL A 254 -18.24 -0.71 -7.08
CA VAL A 254 -16.91 -1.27 -7.18
C VAL A 254 -16.00 -0.23 -7.80
N LYS A 255 -14.91 0.05 -7.14
CA LYS A 255 -13.91 0.97 -7.65
C LYS A 255 -12.97 0.24 -8.60
N GLU A 256 -12.49 0.96 -9.59
CA GLU A 256 -11.46 0.47 -10.46
C GLU A 256 -10.13 0.40 -9.70
N TYR A 257 -9.89 -0.73 -9.07
CA TYR A 257 -8.59 -1.03 -8.52
C TYR A 257 -7.79 -1.87 -9.50
N PRO A 258 -6.48 -1.76 -9.50
CA PRO A 258 -5.64 -2.73 -10.20
C PRO A 258 -5.94 -4.14 -9.72
N ALA A 259 -6.13 -5.07 -10.64
CA ALA A 259 -6.49 -6.44 -10.33
C ALA A 259 -5.35 -7.17 -9.61
N GLY A 260 -5.69 -7.96 -8.59
CA GLY A 260 -4.78 -8.85 -7.91
C GLY A 260 -3.67 -8.18 -7.10
N ASP A 261 -3.79 -6.89 -6.79
CA ASP A 261 -2.71 -6.10 -6.28
C ASP A 261 -2.81 -5.79 -4.79
N LEU A 262 -1.65 -5.83 -4.15
CA LEU A 262 -1.44 -5.31 -2.81
C LEU A 262 -1.50 -3.78 -2.84
N SER A 263 -2.45 -3.17 -2.15
CA SER A 263 -2.67 -1.74 -2.21
C SER A 263 -2.40 -1.05 -0.88
N PHE A 264 -1.62 0.04 -0.93
CA PHE A 264 -1.43 0.99 0.15
C PHE A 264 -2.18 2.26 -0.17
N LEU A 265 -3.21 2.57 0.60
CA LEU A 265 -4.09 3.69 0.35
C LEU A 265 -3.88 4.76 1.41
N PHE A 266 -3.70 6.00 0.99
CA PHE A 266 -3.62 7.15 1.89
C PHE A 266 -5.00 7.49 2.47
N GLU A 267 -6.05 7.21 1.71
CA GLU A 267 -7.42 7.39 2.17
C GLU A 267 -8.37 6.42 1.45
N ILE A 268 -9.32 5.88 2.22
CA ILE A 268 -10.43 5.10 1.69
C ILE A 268 -11.71 5.91 1.92
N PRO A 269 -12.50 6.18 0.87
CA PRO A 269 -13.79 6.82 1.05
C PRO A 269 -14.76 5.89 1.78
N ALA A 270 -15.73 6.48 2.44
CA ALA A 270 -16.89 5.75 2.94
C ALA A 270 -17.64 5.11 1.77
N VAL A 271 -18.06 3.87 1.95
CA VAL A 271 -18.99 3.26 0.98
C VAL A 271 -20.34 3.93 1.13
N ASN A 272 -20.88 4.43 0.04
CA ASN A 272 -22.27 4.87 0.02
C ASN A 272 -23.17 3.65 0.27
N SER A 273 -23.73 3.56 1.47
CA SER A 273 -24.88 2.70 1.67
C SER A 273 -26.08 3.41 1.07
N GLN A 274 -26.75 2.79 0.12
CA GLN A 274 -28.04 3.28 -0.35
C GLN A 274 -28.97 3.48 0.86
N GLY A 275 -29.49 4.68 1.02
CA GLY A 275 -30.45 5.00 2.07
C GLY A 275 -29.97 5.94 3.16
N THR A 276 -28.71 6.20 3.30
CA THR A 276 -28.18 7.30 4.11
C THR A 276 -27.87 8.46 3.19
N GLY A 277 -28.77 9.43 3.16
CA GLY A 277 -28.70 10.53 2.22
C GLY A 277 -27.35 11.25 2.23
N GLY A 278 -26.69 11.26 1.09
CA GLY A 278 -25.91 12.39 0.68
C GLY A 278 -24.48 12.54 1.17
N GLU A 279 -23.89 11.63 1.91
CA GLU A 279 -22.46 11.75 2.16
C GLU A 279 -21.68 11.27 0.94
N ALA A 280 -21.10 12.21 0.24
CA ALA A 280 -20.25 11.94 -0.89
C ALA A 280 -19.01 11.16 -0.45
N SER A 281 -18.89 9.95 -0.92
CA SER A 281 -17.78 9.05 -0.65
C SER A 281 -16.59 9.36 -1.55
N TYR A 282 -16.06 10.56 -1.48
CA TYR A 282 -14.90 10.95 -2.26
C TYR A 282 -13.95 11.86 -1.45
N ILE A 283 -12.70 11.77 -1.79
CA ILE A 283 -11.66 12.62 -1.24
C ILE A 283 -11.75 13.97 -1.94
N LYS A 284 -12.01 15.03 -1.17
CA LYS A 284 -11.79 16.39 -1.66
C LYS A 284 -10.32 16.71 -1.48
N ILE A 285 -9.62 16.89 -2.56
CA ILE A 285 -8.28 17.46 -2.53
C ILE A 285 -8.47 18.96 -2.34
N ASN A 286 -8.31 19.41 -1.12
CA ASN A 286 -8.45 20.83 -0.82
C ASN A 286 -7.35 21.62 -1.52
N LYS A 287 -7.74 22.70 -2.19
CA LYS A 287 -6.80 23.76 -2.56
C LYS A 287 -6.29 24.35 -1.24
N GLY A 288 -5.06 24.06 -0.88
CA GLY A 288 -4.42 24.67 0.26
C GLY A 288 -4.04 26.11 0.00
#